data_1fc8cbd1ae8bae15080cfd7ab9b10bb7
#
_entry.id   1fc8cbd1ae8bae15080cfd7ab9b10bb7
#
_cell.length_a   1.000
_cell.length_b   1.000
_cell.length_c   1.000
_cell.angle_alpha   90.00
_cell.angle_beta   90.00
_cell.angle_gamma   90.00
#
_symmetry.space_group_name_H-M   'P 1'
#
loop_
_entity.id
_entity.type
_entity.pdbx_description
1 polymer ?
#
loop_
_entity_poly.entity_id
_entity_poly.type
_entity_poly.pdbx_seq_one_letter_code
_entity_poly.pdbx_strand_id
1 'polypeptide(L)'
;YRSLHNNVIIEFRPSDYVNNPAIIAQNNKMVAINFARTMDLSGQVYADALPQNHFSGVTGMFDFILGSSMCPGGKSIIVIPARSIDGKTSRIIPKADEGAIVIPKSYVSYVVSEFGMVNLLGKNIEERAMAMISLAHPDFRDELFHTAQEAGVIDRGRTLNESLFGIYPARMEETRIYDGQRVMFRPAKPVDDRLIQEH
;
A
#
# COMPACT_ATOMS: atom_id res chain seq x y z
N TYR A 1 16.11 21.90 -12.06
CA TYR A 1 17.49 21.69 -12.55
C TYR A 1 18.50 22.71 -12.00
N ARG A 2 18.11 23.98 -11.69
CA ARG A 2 19.05 24.98 -11.13
C ARG A 2 19.68 24.57 -9.79
N SER A 3 18.91 23.86 -8.92
CA SER A 3 19.39 23.35 -7.62
C SER A 3 20.38 22.19 -7.72
N LEU A 4 20.48 21.55 -8.88
CA LEU A 4 21.42 20.45 -9.14
C LEU A 4 22.76 20.94 -9.67
N HIS A 5 22.79 22.12 -10.31
CA HIS A 5 23.97 22.63 -10.98
C HIS A 5 25.06 23.06 -9.95
N ASN A 6 26.25 22.46 -10.08
CA ASN A 6 27.38 22.68 -9.17
C ASN A 6 27.08 22.43 -7.67
N ASN A 7 26.09 21.55 -7.36
CA ASN A 7 25.78 21.21 -6.00
C ASN A 7 26.65 20.03 -5.54
N VAL A 8 27.66 20.31 -4.70
CA VAL A 8 28.61 19.31 -4.20
C VAL A 8 28.02 18.23 -3.31
N ILE A 9 26.76 18.40 -2.87
CA ILE A 9 26.03 17.42 -2.04
C ILE A 9 25.37 16.35 -2.93
N ILE A 10 25.18 16.64 -4.23
CA ILE A 10 24.49 15.76 -5.17
C ILE A 10 25.51 15.11 -6.09
N GLU A 11 25.59 13.80 -6.03
CA GLU A 11 26.43 12.98 -6.87
C GLU A 11 25.60 12.11 -7.81
N PHE A 12 25.94 12.12 -9.10
CA PHE A 12 25.33 11.27 -10.09
C PHE A 12 26.16 9.98 -10.23
N ARG A 13 25.53 8.86 -9.98
CA ARG A 13 26.15 7.53 -10.09
C ARG A 13 25.36 6.65 -11.08
N PRO A 14 25.99 5.67 -11.71
CA PRO A 14 25.28 4.73 -12.58
C PRO A 14 24.29 3.86 -11.79
N SER A 15 23.31 3.31 -12.49
CA SER A 15 22.19 2.57 -11.87
C SER A 15 22.64 1.29 -11.15
N ASP A 16 23.69 0.63 -11.61
CA ASP A 16 24.28 -0.54 -10.96
C ASP A 16 24.85 -0.25 -9.57
N TYR A 17 25.23 1.02 -9.33
CA TYR A 17 25.60 1.51 -8.01
C TYR A 17 24.39 1.96 -7.20
N VAL A 18 23.53 2.83 -7.77
CA VAL A 18 22.40 3.43 -7.04
C VAL A 18 21.34 2.40 -6.66
N ASN A 19 21.07 1.43 -7.55
CA ASN A 19 20.09 0.38 -7.34
C ASN A 19 20.68 -0.90 -6.69
N ASN A 20 21.93 -0.84 -6.22
CA ASN A 20 22.52 -1.99 -5.55
C ASN A 20 21.93 -2.16 -4.15
N PRO A 21 21.21 -3.27 -3.84
CA PRO A 21 20.61 -3.48 -2.53
C PRO A 21 21.60 -3.43 -1.36
N ALA A 22 22.84 -3.87 -1.58
CA ALA A 22 23.89 -3.84 -0.57
C ALA A 22 24.34 -2.40 -0.24
N ILE A 23 24.32 -1.51 -1.22
CA ILE A 23 24.63 -0.07 -1.02
C ILE A 23 23.43 0.62 -0.37
N ILE A 24 22.22 0.33 -0.83
CA ILE A 24 20.99 0.86 -0.24
C ILE A 24 20.90 0.49 1.25
N ALA A 25 21.24 -0.76 1.59
CA ALA A 25 21.19 -1.28 2.96
C ALA A 25 22.18 -0.59 3.93
N GLN A 26 23.20 0.10 3.44
CA GLN A 26 24.14 0.89 4.27
C GLN A 26 23.51 2.16 4.85
N ASN A 27 22.36 2.59 4.32
CA ASN A 27 21.65 3.75 4.82
C ASN A 27 20.77 3.36 6.02
N ASN A 28 21.25 3.67 7.22
CA ASN A 28 20.54 3.33 8.46
C ASN A 28 19.10 3.88 8.46
N LYS A 29 18.12 3.05 8.85
CA LYS A 29 16.69 3.35 8.84
C LYS A 29 16.16 3.76 7.45
N MET A 30 16.68 3.18 6.39
CA MET A 30 16.25 3.43 5.02
C MET A 30 14.74 3.24 4.88
N VAL A 31 14.05 4.23 4.32
CA VAL A 31 12.63 4.13 3.96
C VAL A 31 12.51 4.16 2.44
N ALA A 32 12.09 3.04 1.85
CA ALA A 32 11.83 2.94 0.42
C ALA A 32 10.33 3.10 0.17
N ILE A 33 9.94 4.13 -0.59
CA ILE A 33 8.55 4.37 -0.97
C ILE A 33 8.43 4.14 -2.47
N ASN A 34 7.59 3.19 -2.85
CA ASN A 34 7.38 2.80 -4.25
C ASN A 34 5.91 2.84 -4.60
N PHE A 35 5.61 3.09 -5.86
CA PHE A 35 4.26 3.19 -6.37
C PHE A 35 3.89 1.94 -7.17
N ALA A 36 2.81 1.25 -6.76
CA ALA A 36 2.24 0.13 -7.48
C ALA A 36 1.05 0.55 -8.34
N ARG A 37 0.92 -0.04 -9.52
CA ARG A 37 -0.25 0.15 -10.38
C ARG A 37 -1.36 -0.83 -10.05
N THR A 38 -1.00 -2.06 -9.71
CA THR A 38 -1.95 -3.13 -9.39
C THR A 38 -1.33 -4.06 -8.35
N MET A 39 -2.13 -4.48 -7.39
CA MET A 39 -1.77 -5.48 -6.39
C MET A 39 -2.90 -6.48 -6.24
N ASP A 40 -2.56 -7.74 -5.92
CA ASP A 40 -3.57 -8.73 -5.57
C ASP A 40 -3.84 -8.79 -4.05
N LEU A 41 -4.86 -9.57 -3.67
CA LEU A 41 -5.22 -9.76 -2.27
C LEU A 41 -4.15 -10.45 -1.43
N SER A 42 -3.18 -11.13 -2.05
CA SER A 42 -2.01 -11.67 -1.34
C SER A 42 -0.95 -10.61 -1.07
N GLY A 43 -1.06 -9.43 -1.70
CA GLY A 43 -0.10 -8.34 -1.62
C GLY A 43 1.03 -8.44 -2.63
N GLN A 44 0.90 -9.23 -3.69
CA GLN A 44 1.84 -9.20 -4.81
C GLN A 44 1.66 -7.95 -5.65
N VAL A 45 2.76 -7.38 -6.14
CA VAL A 45 2.77 -6.22 -7.03
C VAL A 45 2.98 -6.67 -8.46
N TYR A 46 2.14 -6.16 -9.35
CA TYR A 46 2.23 -6.41 -10.79
C TYR A 46 2.68 -5.14 -11.53
N ALA A 47 3.61 -5.29 -12.47
CA ALA A 47 4.09 -4.17 -13.27
C ALA A 47 3.04 -3.72 -14.28
N ASP A 48 2.45 -4.69 -14.98
CA ASP A 48 1.46 -4.50 -16.03
C ASP A 48 0.34 -5.52 -15.86
N ALA A 49 -0.76 -5.11 -15.24
CA ALA A 49 -1.98 -5.92 -15.20
C ALA A 49 -2.89 -5.67 -16.41
N LEU A 50 -2.40 -4.92 -17.41
CA LEU A 50 -3.16 -4.65 -18.64
C LEU A 50 -2.61 -5.52 -19.77
N PRO A 51 -3.39 -6.48 -20.31
CA PRO A 51 -2.95 -7.46 -21.30
C PRO A 51 -2.44 -6.89 -22.64
N GLN A 52 -2.56 -5.57 -22.85
CA GLN A 52 -2.31 -4.95 -24.15
C GLN A 52 -1.29 -3.81 -24.17
N ASN A 53 -0.73 -3.43 -23.02
CA ASN A 53 0.18 -2.30 -22.96
C ASN A 53 1.40 -2.62 -22.06
N HIS A 54 2.48 -3.06 -22.66
CA HIS A 54 3.80 -3.16 -22.03
C HIS A 54 4.40 -1.75 -21.83
N PHE A 55 3.85 -0.98 -20.89
CA PHE A 55 4.24 0.42 -20.69
C PHE A 55 5.49 0.63 -19.84
N SER A 56 5.93 -0.35 -19.09
CA SER A 56 7.14 -0.20 -18.29
C SER A 56 7.89 -1.52 -18.14
N GLY A 57 9.21 -1.45 -18.29
CA GLY A 57 10.08 -2.53 -17.86
C GLY A 57 10.10 -2.70 -16.33
N VAL A 58 10.79 -3.71 -15.87
CA VAL A 58 11.11 -3.88 -14.45
C VAL A 58 11.91 -2.66 -14.00
N THR A 59 11.36 -1.90 -13.06
CA THR A 59 12.04 -0.73 -12.47
C THR A 59 12.93 -1.17 -11.31
N GLY A 60 13.76 -0.26 -10.77
CA GLY A 60 14.56 -0.52 -9.57
C GLY A 60 13.76 -0.69 -8.27
N MET A 61 12.42 -0.83 -8.36
CA MET A 61 11.53 -0.96 -7.21
C MET A 61 11.96 -2.11 -6.28
N PHE A 62 12.25 -3.26 -6.85
CA PHE A 62 12.65 -4.43 -6.07
C PHE A 62 13.98 -4.22 -5.35
N ASP A 63 14.93 -3.57 -5.98
CA ASP A 63 16.27 -3.29 -5.41
C ASP A 63 16.15 -2.43 -4.14
N PHE A 64 15.31 -1.38 -4.19
CA PHE A 64 15.06 -0.52 -3.04
C PHE A 64 14.27 -1.21 -1.93
N ILE A 65 13.29 -2.03 -2.27
CA ILE A 65 12.54 -2.84 -1.30
C ILE A 65 13.48 -3.82 -0.61
N LEU A 66 14.30 -4.54 -1.37
CA LEU A 66 15.26 -5.49 -0.84
C LEU A 66 16.30 -4.78 0.04
N GLY A 67 16.92 -3.73 -0.45
CA GLY A 67 17.91 -2.96 0.30
C GLY A 67 17.35 -2.37 1.59
N SER A 68 16.14 -1.79 1.57
CA SER A 68 15.50 -1.28 2.79
C SER A 68 15.14 -2.39 3.79
N SER A 69 14.81 -3.60 3.32
CA SER A 69 14.53 -4.73 4.19
C SER A 69 15.78 -5.31 4.88
N MET A 70 16.95 -5.12 4.27
CA MET A 70 18.23 -5.58 4.78
C MET A 70 18.83 -4.63 5.83
N CYS A 71 18.42 -3.36 5.85
CA CYS A 71 18.98 -2.40 6.78
C CYS A 71 18.27 -2.42 8.15
N PRO A 72 19.00 -2.20 9.26
CA PRO A 72 18.39 -2.13 10.58
C PRO A 72 17.38 -0.99 10.69
N GLY A 73 16.14 -1.34 11.03
CA GLY A 73 15.04 -0.37 11.15
C GLY A 73 14.53 0.19 9.83
N GLY A 74 14.93 -0.41 8.70
CA GLY A 74 14.45 -0.06 7.37
C GLY A 74 12.98 -0.40 7.16
N LYS A 75 12.34 0.29 6.22
CA LYS A 75 10.92 0.08 5.90
C LYS A 75 10.71 0.15 4.40
N SER A 76 9.95 -0.80 3.86
CA SER A 76 9.42 -0.73 2.49
C SER A 76 7.93 -0.39 2.52
N ILE A 77 7.56 0.64 1.77
CA ILE A 77 6.19 1.14 1.67
C ILE A 77 5.78 1.10 0.21
N ILE A 78 4.69 0.40 -0.08
CA ILE A 78 4.05 0.41 -1.40
C ILE A 78 2.83 1.32 -1.33
N VAL A 79 2.80 2.32 -2.20
CA VAL A 79 1.63 3.20 -2.36
C VAL A 79 0.85 2.73 -3.58
N ILE A 80 -0.46 2.58 -3.43
CA ILE A 80 -1.36 2.14 -4.50
C ILE A 80 -2.63 2.99 -4.49
N PRO A 81 -3.06 3.54 -5.63
CA PRO A 81 -4.39 4.15 -5.72
C PRO A 81 -5.44 3.04 -5.60
N ALA A 82 -6.48 3.26 -4.82
CA ALA A 82 -7.51 2.24 -4.60
C ALA A 82 -8.34 1.95 -5.85
N ARG A 83 -8.38 2.89 -6.82
CA ARG A 83 -9.09 2.72 -8.10
C ARG A 83 -8.34 3.37 -9.27
N SER A 84 -8.77 3.04 -10.48
CA SER A 84 -8.29 3.67 -11.71
C SER A 84 -8.66 5.15 -11.79
N ILE A 85 -7.97 5.92 -12.63
CA ILE A 85 -8.20 7.37 -12.80
C ILE A 85 -9.64 7.66 -13.27
N ASP A 86 -10.21 6.78 -14.12
CA ASP A 86 -11.60 6.88 -14.57
C ASP A 86 -12.63 6.38 -13.53
N GLY A 87 -12.15 5.90 -12.38
CA GLY A 87 -12.97 5.41 -11.27
C GLY A 87 -13.65 4.06 -11.49
N LYS A 88 -13.47 3.42 -12.65
CA LYS A 88 -14.27 2.25 -13.06
C LYS A 88 -13.74 0.91 -12.58
N THR A 89 -12.45 0.82 -12.24
CA THR A 89 -11.82 -0.45 -11.86
C THR A 89 -11.03 -0.31 -10.58
N SER A 90 -11.05 -1.36 -9.76
CA SER A 90 -10.16 -1.47 -8.61
C SER A 90 -8.72 -1.68 -9.07
N ARG A 91 -7.77 -1.10 -8.35
CA ARG A 91 -6.34 -1.39 -8.49
C ARG A 91 -5.88 -2.51 -7.57
N ILE A 92 -6.72 -2.86 -6.61
CA ILE A 92 -6.57 -4.05 -5.79
C ILE A 92 -7.49 -5.10 -6.39
N ILE A 93 -6.94 -6.24 -6.80
CA ILE A 93 -7.64 -7.29 -7.54
C ILE A 93 -7.58 -8.62 -6.77
N PRO A 94 -8.49 -9.56 -6.99
CA PRO A 94 -8.45 -10.86 -6.31
C PRO A 94 -7.14 -11.60 -6.57
N LYS A 95 -6.79 -11.77 -7.83
CA LYS A 95 -5.54 -12.35 -8.34
C LYS A 95 -5.40 -11.94 -9.80
N ALA A 96 -4.18 -11.72 -10.27
CA ALA A 96 -3.96 -11.53 -11.70
C ALA A 96 -3.90 -12.89 -12.39
N ASP A 97 -4.64 -13.02 -13.49
CA ASP A 97 -4.57 -14.20 -14.36
C ASP A 97 -3.31 -14.13 -15.24
N GLU A 98 -2.93 -12.92 -15.65
CA GLU A 98 -1.75 -12.64 -16.44
C GLU A 98 -1.04 -11.39 -15.87
N GLY A 99 0.26 -11.31 -16.08
CA GLY A 99 1.07 -10.17 -15.68
C GLY A 99 2.35 -10.57 -14.98
N ALA A 100 3.41 -9.77 -15.20
CA ALA A 100 4.68 -10.00 -14.54
C ALA A 100 4.61 -9.56 -13.07
N ILE A 101 4.89 -10.47 -12.16
CA ILE A 101 5.09 -10.16 -10.75
C ILE A 101 6.40 -9.40 -10.62
N VAL A 102 6.33 -8.15 -10.19
CA VAL A 102 7.51 -7.31 -9.94
C VAL A 102 7.99 -7.48 -8.51
N ILE A 103 7.05 -7.52 -7.56
CA ILE A 103 7.38 -7.73 -6.14
C ILE A 103 6.58 -8.94 -5.63
N PRO A 104 7.27 -10.04 -5.27
CA PRO A 104 6.63 -11.16 -4.60
C PRO A 104 6.06 -10.75 -3.25
N LYS A 105 4.93 -11.35 -2.87
CA LYS A 105 4.23 -11.06 -1.62
C LYS A 105 5.10 -11.11 -0.36
N SER A 106 6.15 -11.95 -0.35
CA SER A 106 7.07 -12.10 0.78
C SER A 106 7.90 -10.85 1.09
N TYR A 107 8.08 -9.95 0.11
CA TYR A 107 8.86 -8.72 0.26
C TYR A 107 7.99 -7.47 0.52
N VAL A 108 6.67 -7.61 0.49
CA VAL A 108 5.75 -6.50 0.74
C VAL A 108 5.44 -6.40 2.22
N SER A 109 5.85 -5.28 2.85
CA SER A 109 5.62 -5.01 4.27
C SER A 109 4.46 -4.05 4.47
N TYR A 110 4.61 -2.79 4.10
CA TYR A 110 3.58 -1.78 4.27
C TYR A 110 2.92 -1.45 2.93
N VAL A 111 1.60 -1.38 2.94
CA VAL A 111 0.81 -0.91 1.81
C VAL A 111 -0.05 0.25 2.25
N VAL A 112 -0.10 1.29 1.42
CA VAL A 112 -0.84 2.54 1.68
C VAL A 112 -1.75 2.84 0.50
N SER A 113 -3.00 3.19 0.77
CA SER A 113 -3.93 3.76 -0.20
C SER A 113 -4.59 5.01 0.39
N GLU A 114 -5.52 5.62 -0.33
CA GLU A 114 -6.34 6.74 0.15
C GLU A 114 -7.19 6.37 1.37
N PHE A 115 -7.38 5.07 1.62
CA PHE A 115 -8.23 4.55 2.69
C PHE A 115 -7.45 4.10 3.93
N GLY A 116 -6.13 4.21 3.92
CA GLY A 116 -5.31 3.92 5.08
C GLY A 116 -4.01 3.18 4.77
N MET A 117 -3.45 2.58 5.80
CA MET A 117 -2.19 1.84 5.74
C MET A 117 -2.34 0.50 6.45
N VAL A 118 -1.80 -0.55 5.86
CA VAL A 118 -1.70 -1.88 6.48
C VAL A 118 -0.26 -2.36 6.52
N ASN A 119 0.05 -3.16 7.55
CA ASN A 119 1.29 -3.93 7.61
C ASN A 119 0.96 -5.39 7.29
N LEU A 120 1.56 -5.92 6.24
CA LEU A 120 1.35 -7.30 5.78
C LEU A 120 2.38 -8.29 6.33
N LEU A 121 3.41 -7.80 7.04
CA LEU A 121 4.44 -8.65 7.60
C LEU A 121 3.86 -9.56 8.69
N GLY A 122 4.18 -10.86 8.62
CA GLY A 122 3.72 -11.86 9.59
C GLY A 122 2.26 -12.28 9.45
N LYS A 123 1.52 -11.72 8.48
CA LYS A 123 0.12 -12.09 8.21
C LYS A 123 0.02 -13.33 7.34
N ASN A 124 -0.91 -14.23 7.66
CA ASN A 124 -1.31 -15.32 6.80
C ASN A 124 -2.09 -14.81 5.57
N ILE A 125 -2.44 -15.71 4.64
CA ILE A 125 -3.03 -15.31 3.36
C ILE A 125 -4.42 -14.68 3.53
N GLU A 126 -5.23 -15.20 4.45
CA GLU A 126 -6.55 -14.65 4.78
C GLU A 126 -6.43 -13.25 5.39
N GLU A 127 -5.57 -13.10 6.40
CA GLU A 127 -5.31 -11.81 7.04
C GLU A 127 -4.77 -10.76 6.06
N ARG A 128 -3.95 -11.18 5.08
CA ARG A 128 -3.47 -10.31 4.01
C ARG A 128 -4.61 -9.88 3.11
N ALA A 129 -5.47 -10.83 2.70
CA ALA A 129 -6.64 -10.53 1.87
C ALA A 129 -7.59 -9.54 2.55
N MET A 130 -7.92 -9.79 3.83
CA MET A 130 -8.73 -8.88 4.63
C MET A 130 -8.11 -7.47 4.72
N ALA A 131 -6.80 -7.40 4.97
CA ALA A 131 -6.08 -6.14 5.03
C ALA A 131 -6.08 -5.40 3.68
N MET A 132 -5.87 -6.10 2.57
CA MET A 132 -5.89 -5.51 1.22
C MET A 132 -7.28 -5.01 0.83
N ILE A 133 -8.33 -5.78 1.13
CA ILE A 133 -9.73 -5.37 0.88
C ILE A 133 -10.05 -4.06 1.61
N SER A 134 -9.54 -3.89 2.82
CA SER A 134 -9.76 -2.68 3.59
C SER A 134 -9.13 -1.43 2.95
N LEU A 135 -8.04 -1.59 2.20
CA LEU A 135 -7.41 -0.53 1.42
C LEU A 135 -8.11 -0.24 0.08
N ALA A 136 -8.98 -1.13 -0.37
CA ALA A 136 -9.72 -0.95 -1.62
C ALA A 136 -10.75 0.18 -1.49
N HIS A 137 -11.11 0.77 -2.65
CA HIS A 137 -12.21 1.73 -2.69
C HIS A 137 -13.51 1.05 -2.22
N PRO A 138 -14.35 1.71 -1.41
CA PRO A 138 -15.58 1.13 -0.86
C PRO A 138 -16.46 0.42 -1.88
N ASP A 139 -16.60 0.99 -3.08
CA ASP A 139 -17.46 0.43 -4.15
C ASP A 139 -17.04 -0.97 -4.62
N PHE A 140 -15.79 -1.39 -4.37
CA PHE A 140 -15.27 -2.68 -4.81
C PHE A 140 -15.06 -3.69 -3.68
N ARG A 141 -15.25 -3.29 -2.42
CA ARG A 141 -14.93 -4.14 -1.26
C ARG A 141 -15.78 -5.38 -1.19
N ASP A 142 -17.10 -5.23 -1.40
CA ASP A 142 -18.05 -6.36 -1.38
C ASP A 142 -17.70 -7.40 -2.45
N GLU A 143 -17.44 -6.95 -3.69
CA GLU A 143 -17.06 -7.83 -4.78
C GLU A 143 -15.75 -8.57 -4.49
N LEU A 144 -14.72 -7.84 -4.04
CA LEU A 144 -13.42 -8.43 -3.69
C LEU A 144 -13.54 -9.45 -2.56
N PHE A 145 -14.36 -9.13 -1.55
CA PHE A 145 -14.59 -10.01 -0.41
C PHE A 145 -15.29 -11.31 -0.82
N HIS A 146 -16.38 -11.20 -1.59
CA HIS A 146 -17.10 -12.38 -2.08
C HIS A 146 -16.25 -13.23 -3.01
N THR A 147 -15.52 -12.62 -3.93
CA THR A 147 -14.59 -13.35 -4.82
C THR A 147 -13.52 -14.09 -4.02
N ALA A 148 -13.00 -13.48 -2.95
CA ALA A 148 -12.02 -14.13 -2.09
C ALA A 148 -12.61 -15.30 -1.28
N GLN A 149 -13.88 -15.20 -0.87
CA GLN A 149 -14.59 -16.31 -0.22
C GLN A 149 -14.86 -17.47 -1.20
N GLU A 150 -15.29 -17.17 -2.42
CA GLU A 150 -15.50 -18.18 -3.47
C GLU A 150 -14.21 -18.92 -3.82
N ALA A 151 -13.08 -18.19 -3.86
CA ALA A 151 -11.76 -18.76 -4.09
C ALA A 151 -11.18 -19.52 -2.87
N GLY A 152 -11.88 -19.54 -1.73
CA GLY A 152 -11.41 -20.17 -0.50
C GLY A 152 -10.21 -19.47 0.17
N VAL A 153 -9.97 -18.22 -0.16
CA VAL A 153 -8.92 -17.38 0.45
C VAL A 153 -9.37 -16.82 1.79
N ILE A 154 -10.65 -16.46 1.88
CA ILE A 154 -11.30 -16.00 3.12
C ILE A 154 -12.34 -17.04 3.54
N ASP A 155 -12.37 -17.38 4.82
CA ASP A 155 -13.35 -18.29 5.37
C ASP A 155 -14.78 -17.74 5.21
N ARG A 156 -15.73 -18.62 4.90
CA ARG A 156 -17.15 -18.24 4.68
C ARG A 156 -17.83 -17.69 5.93
N GLY A 157 -17.32 -17.97 7.10
CA GLY A 157 -17.83 -17.46 8.37
C GLY A 157 -17.39 -16.03 8.68
N ARG A 158 -16.43 -15.47 7.90
CA ARG A 158 -15.98 -14.09 8.07
C ARG A 158 -16.97 -13.08 7.51
N THR A 159 -16.90 -11.86 8.02
CA THR A 159 -17.69 -10.72 7.55
C THR A 159 -16.80 -9.62 7.02
N LEU A 160 -17.30 -8.84 6.07
CA LEU A 160 -16.56 -7.70 5.51
C LEU A 160 -16.18 -6.67 6.59
N ASN A 161 -17.03 -6.47 7.59
CA ASN A 161 -16.76 -5.53 8.68
C ASN A 161 -15.47 -5.87 9.44
N GLU A 162 -15.14 -7.16 9.60
CA GLU A 162 -13.90 -7.60 10.25
C GLU A 162 -12.66 -7.12 9.49
N SER A 163 -12.73 -6.98 8.16
CA SER A 163 -11.63 -6.46 7.35
C SER A 163 -11.32 -4.99 7.63
N LEU A 164 -12.31 -4.22 8.06
CA LEU A 164 -12.19 -2.77 8.26
C LEU A 164 -11.62 -2.40 9.64
N PHE A 165 -11.65 -3.31 10.61
CA PHE A 165 -11.18 -3.05 11.98
C PHE A 165 -9.66 -2.85 12.12
N GLY A 166 -8.86 -3.30 11.16
CA GLY A 166 -7.40 -3.24 11.25
C GLY A 166 -6.75 -1.91 10.84
N ILE A 167 -7.49 -1.01 10.18
CA ILE A 167 -6.92 0.18 9.53
C ILE A 167 -7.15 1.42 10.37
N TYR A 168 -8.35 1.56 10.87
CA TYR A 168 -8.75 2.72 11.65
C TYR A 168 -8.64 2.38 13.14
N PRO A 169 -7.83 3.11 13.92
CA PRO A 169 -7.65 2.81 15.33
C PRO A 169 -8.87 3.28 16.14
N ALA A 170 -10.02 2.60 15.98
CA ALA A 170 -11.28 2.92 16.65
C ALA A 170 -11.15 3.00 18.19
N ARG A 171 -10.17 2.27 18.77
CA ARG A 171 -9.84 2.36 20.18
C ARG A 171 -9.33 3.74 20.63
N MET A 172 -8.97 4.60 19.69
CA MET A 172 -8.55 5.99 19.95
C MET A 172 -9.71 7.00 19.78
N GLU A 173 -10.92 6.52 19.49
CA GLU A 173 -12.10 7.35 19.53
C GLU A 173 -12.51 7.58 20.99
N GLU A 174 -12.65 8.85 21.36
CA GLU A 174 -13.09 9.26 22.68
C GLU A 174 -14.20 10.30 22.55
N THR A 175 -15.30 10.10 23.26
CA THR A 175 -16.38 11.09 23.32
C THR A 175 -16.33 11.81 24.68
N ARG A 176 -16.23 13.13 24.63
CA ARG A 176 -16.27 13.98 25.81
C ARG A 176 -17.45 14.95 25.72
N ILE A 177 -17.92 15.41 26.86
CA ILE A 177 -18.95 16.44 26.94
C ILE A 177 -18.28 17.75 27.31
N TYR A 178 -18.42 18.76 26.42
CA TYR A 178 -17.98 20.13 26.64
C TYR A 178 -19.20 21.06 26.55
N ASP A 179 -19.46 21.83 27.57
CA ASP A 179 -20.61 22.77 27.65
C ASP A 179 -21.95 22.13 27.25
N GLY A 180 -22.16 20.86 27.66
CA GLY A 180 -23.37 20.10 27.37
C GLY A 180 -23.44 19.52 25.95
N GLN A 181 -22.42 19.74 25.11
CA GLN A 181 -22.33 19.18 23.77
C GLN A 181 -21.42 17.94 23.75
N ARG A 182 -21.83 16.93 22.99
CA ARG A 182 -20.99 15.75 22.73
C ARG A 182 -19.95 16.08 21.68
N VAL A 183 -18.67 16.03 22.05
CA VAL A 183 -17.53 16.20 21.15
C VAL A 183 -16.81 14.85 21.01
N MET A 184 -16.68 14.37 19.77
CA MET A 184 -15.95 13.16 19.47
C MET A 184 -14.52 13.51 19.05
N PHE A 185 -13.55 13.01 19.80
CA PHE A 185 -12.14 13.03 19.43
C PHE A 185 -11.83 11.72 18.71
N ARG A 186 -11.29 11.80 17.52
CA ARG A 186 -10.92 10.62 16.74
C ARG A 186 -9.73 10.90 15.83
N PRO A 187 -8.95 9.88 15.46
CA PRO A 187 -7.94 10.02 14.41
C PRO A 187 -8.57 10.52 13.10
N ALA A 188 -7.83 11.35 12.37
CA ALA A 188 -8.28 11.81 11.06
C ALA A 188 -8.46 10.65 10.09
N LYS A 189 -9.52 10.70 9.29
CA LYS A 189 -9.79 9.77 8.19
C LYS A 189 -9.47 10.47 6.88
N PRO A 190 -9.10 9.74 5.82
CA PRO A 190 -8.87 10.35 4.50
C PRO A 190 -10.07 11.15 3.97
N VAL A 191 -11.28 10.80 4.39
CA VAL A 191 -12.52 11.53 4.05
C VAL A 191 -12.63 12.89 4.74
N ASP A 192 -11.79 13.15 5.74
CA ASP A 192 -11.81 14.43 6.49
C ASP A 192 -10.98 15.52 5.80
N ASP A 193 -10.27 15.21 4.73
CA ASP A 193 -9.37 16.14 4.01
C ASP A 193 -10.08 17.43 3.63
N ARG A 194 -11.31 17.35 3.13
CA ARG A 194 -12.14 18.52 2.85
C ARG A 194 -12.40 19.40 4.06
N LEU A 195 -12.68 18.78 5.21
CA LEU A 195 -12.98 19.51 6.44
C LEU A 195 -11.73 20.18 7.02
N ILE A 196 -10.54 19.57 6.78
CA ILE A 196 -9.25 20.10 7.25
C ILE A 196 -8.79 21.27 6.38
N GLN A 197 -9.11 21.26 5.07
CA GLN A 197 -8.71 22.33 4.15
C GLN A 197 -9.61 23.57 4.21
N GLU A 198 -10.83 23.45 4.72
CA GLU A 198 -11.79 24.55 4.85
C GLU A 198 -11.62 25.35 6.16
N HIS A 199 -10.67 24.98 7.02
CA HIS A 199 -10.29 25.63 8.28
C HIS A 199 -8.83 26.04 8.31
#